data_3f886a72819f166209a821c0fb977f27
#
_entry.id   3f886a72819f166209a821c0fb977f27
#
_cell.length_a   1.000
_cell.length_b   1.000
_cell.length_c   1.000
_cell.angle_alpha   90.00
_cell.angle_beta   90.00
_cell.angle_gamma   90.00
#
_symmetry.space_group_name_H-M   'P 1'
#
loop_
_entity.id
_entity.type
_entity.pdbx_description
1 polymer ?
#
loop_
_entity_poly.entity_id
_entity_poly.type
_entity_poly.pdbx_seq_one_letter_code
_entity_poly.pdbx_strand_id
1 'polypeptide(L)'
;MRRTLVPRLALGVLLAGVVAVGGACSSMPNETLVAANAAVDSARAADAELYAPDIMRQVDSLQVLLDEELVIQEGRGPLSRSFSAAKTYAEQLKVLADSATTAAASGREVARAQATDLIMQAHVALTELGSAWGALSAPAQRSEAGVTVQTDLSAFQEAVALADSALAAGRYADARTSAEEALRRVEGLRASLVGLSGRRRG
;
A
#
# COMPACT_ATOMS: atom_id res chain seq x y z
N MET A 1 48.05 8.73 71.08
CA MET A 1 48.83 7.52 71.54
C MET A 1 48.29 6.31 70.80
N ARG A 2 49.20 5.50 70.36
CA ARG A 2 49.12 4.16 69.79
C ARG A 2 48.93 4.03 68.30
N ARG A 3 50.06 3.78 67.70
CA ARG A 3 50.34 3.16 66.41
C ARG A 3 49.95 1.68 66.40
N THR A 4 49.58 1.16 65.25
CA THR A 4 49.93 -0.18 64.74
C THR A 4 49.61 -0.21 63.25
N LEU A 5 50.53 -0.14 62.40
CA LEU A 5 51.31 -1.13 61.71
C LEU A 5 50.53 -2.07 60.76
N VAL A 6 50.94 -1.93 59.53
CA VAL A 6 50.70 -2.70 58.28
C VAL A 6 51.13 -4.17 58.43
N PRO A 7 50.61 -5.10 57.68
CA PRO A 7 51.48 -5.59 56.62
C PRO A 7 50.84 -5.72 55.23
N ARG A 8 51.69 -5.45 54.25
CA ARG A 8 51.59 -5.79 52.86
C ARG A 8 51.59 -7.30 52.67
N LEU A 9 50.62 -7.82 51.90
CA LEU A 9 50.76 -9.10 51.24
C LEU A 9 50.33 -8.93 49.80
N ALA A 10 51.33 -8.89 48.94
CA ALA A 10 51.23 -9.02 47.52
C ALA A 10 50.83 -10.47 47.18
N LEU A 11 49.73 -10.67 46.52
CA LEU A 11 49.42 -11.93 45.86
C LEU A 11 49.02 -11.64 44.45
N GLY A 12 49.97 -11.82 43.53
CA GLY A 12 49.73 -11.78 42.10
C GLY A 12 48.84 -12.96 41.69
N VAL A 13 47.64 -12.66 41.19
CA VAL A 13 46.86 -13.65 40.46
C VAL A 13 46.99 -13.31 39.00
N LEU A 14 47.81 -14.07 38.31
CA LEU A 14 47.94 -14.15 36.88
C LEU A 14 46.64 -14.81 36.36
N LEU A 15 45.64 -13.99 36.01
CA LEU A 15 44.43 -14.48 35.31
C LEU A 15 44.82 -14.64 33.84
N ALA A 16 45.21 -15.85 33.46
CA ALA A 16 45.27 -16.25 32.06
C ALA A 16 43.86 -16.16 31.45
N GLY A 17 43.61 -15.06 30.75
CA GLY A 17 42.40 -14.89 29.96
C GLY A 17 42.41 -15.88 28.81
N VAL A 18 41.72 -16.99 28.94
CA VAL A 18 41.33 -17.85 27.83
C VAL A 18 40.33 -17.05 27.02
N VAL A 19 40.79 -16.37 25.98
CA VAL A 19 39.97 -15.89 24.91
C VAL A 19 39.47 -17.14 24.20
N ALA A 20 38.31 -17.63 24.61
CA ALA A 20 37.54 -18.57 23.83
C ALA A 20 37.11 -17.84 22.56
N VAL A 21 37.95 -17.90 21.52
CA VAL A 21 37.54 -17.64 20.15
C VAL A 21 36.58 -18.77 19.78
N GLY A 22 35.34 -18.65 20.24
CA GLY A 22 34.24 -19.47 19.76
C GLY A 22 34.07 -19.13 18.29
N GLY A 23 34.74 -19.88 17.41
CA GLY A 23 34.39 -19.96 16.01
C GLY A 23 32.99 -20.49 15.93
N ALA A 24 32.01 -19.58 16.02
CA ALA A 24 30.64 -19.90 15.67
C ALA A 24 30.66 -20.21 14.17
N CYS A 25 30.69 -21.51 13.82
CA CYS A 25 30.21 -21.93 12.51
C CYS A 25 28.84 -21.36 12.39
N SER A 26 28.67 -20.22 11.71
CA SER A 26 27.39 -19.60 11.59
C SER A 26 26.53 -20.47 10.66
N SER A 27 25.65 -21.24 11.28
CA SER A 27 24.62 -21.97 10.53
C SER A 27 23.68 -20.97 9.85
N MET A 28 23.18 -21.35 8.69
CA MET A 28 22.15 -20.56 7.98
C MET A 28 20.99 -20.23 8.94
N PRO A 29 20.52 -19.00 9.02
CA PRO A 29 19.47 -18.60 9.96
C PRO A 29 18.08 -18.95 9.44
N ASN A 30 17.83 -20.23 9.19
CA ASN A 30 16.62 -20.73 8.54
C ASN A 30 15.32 -20.25 9.21
N GLU A 31 15.28 -20.22 10.53
CA GLU A 31 14.09 -19.79 11.28
C GLU A 31 13.77 -18.31 11.01
N THR A 32 14.80 -17.46 11.02
CA THR A 32 14.66 -16.02 10.73
C THR A 32 14.23 -15.80 9.28
N LEU A 33 14.80 -16.55 8.33
CA LEU A 33 14.43 -16.48 6.91
C LEU A 33 12.97 -16.91 6.68
N VAL A 34 12.54 -18.01 7.29
CA VAL A 34 11.15 -18.47 7.21
C VAL A 34 10.20 -17.42 7.79
N ALA A 35 10.53 -16.82 8.93
CA ALA A 35 9.72 -15.80 9.56
C ALA A 35 9.63 -14.51 8.70
N ALA A 36 10.73 -14.10 8.06
CA ALA A 36 10.76 -12.96 7.17
C ALA A 36 9.90 -13.19 5.92
N ASN A 37 10.04 -14.35 5.27
CA ASN A 37 9.24 -14.70 4.09
C ASN A 37 7.75 -14.79 4.43
N ALA A 38 7.38 -15.39 5.56
CA ALA A 38 5.99 -15.44 6.01
C ALA A 38 5.40 -14.04 6.26
N ALA A 39 6.20 -13.09 6.77
CA ALA A 39 5.77 -11.71 6.93
C ALA A 39 5.56 -11.01 5.58
N VAL A 40 6.44 -11.24 4.60
CA VAL A 40 6.28 -10.72 3.22
C VAL A 40 5.03 -11.27 2.56
N ASP A 41 4.79 -12.58 2.68
CA ASP A 41 3.58 -13.21 2.17
C ASP A 41 2.31 -12.64 2.83
N SER A 42 2.36 -12.36 4.12
CA SER A 42 1.27 -11.72 4.86
C SER A 42 1.01 -10.29 4.37
N ALA A 43 2.05 -9.52 4.08
CA ALA A 43 1.92 -8.16 3.53
C ALA A 43 1.29 -8.19 2.12
N ARG A 44 1.71 -9.13 1.27
CA ARG A 44 1.09 -9.32 -0.06
C ARG A 44 -0.37 -9.75 0.04
N ALA A 45 -0.68 -10.69 0.94
CA ALA A 45 -2.05 -11.13 1.20
C ALA A 45 -2.95 -10.01 1.76
N ALA A 46 -2.37 -9.00 2.39
CA ALA A 46 -3.05 -7.79 2.84
C ALA A 46 -3.19 -6.71 1.76
N ASP A 47 -2.87 -7.00 0.50
CA ASP A 47 -2.84 -6.06 -0.62
C ASP A 47 -1.92 -4.86 -0.38
N ALA A 48 -0.78 -5.06 0.32
CA ALA A 48 0.13 -3.96 0.65
C ALA A 48 0.76 -3.31 -0.60
N GLU A 49 0.88 -4.02 -1.71
CA GLU A 49 1.30 -3.47 -3.00
C GLU A 49 0.35 -2.36 -3.48
N LEU A 50 -0.93 -2.48 -3.19
CA LEU A 50 -1.97 -1.53 -3.57
C LEU A 50 -2.15 -0.40 -2.55
N TYR A 51 -2.14 -0.74 -1.25
CA TYR A 51 -2.51 0.19 -0.19
C TYR A 51 -1.31 0.78 0.59
N ALA A 52 -0.11 0.20 0.44
CA ALA A 52 1.14 0.67 1.04
C ALA A 52 2.34 0.52 0.07
N PRO A 53 2.25 0.99 -1.19
CA PRO A 53 3.22 0.70 -2.25
C PRO A 53 4.63 1.18 -1.91
N ASP A 54 4.77 2.27 -1.17
CA ASP A 54 6.08 2.83 -0.82
C ASP A 54 6.85 1.91 0.14
N ILE A 55 6.15 1.27 1.07
CA ILE A 55 6.76 0.33 2.00
C ILE A 55 7.05 -0.98 1.28
N MET A 56 6.14 -1.45 0.41
CA MET A 56 6.38 -2.67 -0.36
C MET A 56 7.59 -2.57 -1.29
N ARG A 57 7.85 -1.42 -1.92
CA ARG A 57 9.09 -1.22 -2.69
C ARG A 57 10.35 -1.34 -1.84
N GLN A 58 10.31 -0.92 -0.57
CA GLN A 58 11.42 -1.10 0.35
C GLN A 58 11.58 -2.56 0.76
N VAL A 59 10.47 -3.28 0.98
CA VAL A 59 10.44 -4.73 1.23
C VAL A 59 11.12 -5.47 0.07
N ASP A 60 10.70 -5.20 -1.17
CA ASP A 60 11.26 -5.86 -2.35
C ASP A 60 12.76 -5.55 -2.52
N SER A 61 13.18 -4.30 -2.27
CA SER A 61 14.59 -3.91 -2.33
C SER A 61 15.44 -4.63 -1.29
N LEU A 62 14.92 -4.77 -0.08
CA LEU A 62 15.62 -5.47 1.00
C LEU A 62 15.66 -6.98 0.79
N GLN A 63 14.62 -7.54 0.17
CA GLN A 63 14.59 -8.95 -0.21
C GLN A 63 15.68 -9.28 -1.22
N VAL A 64 15.88 -8.42 -2.24
CA VAL A 64 16.99 -8.56 -3.20
C VAL A 64 18.35 -8.56 -2.50
N LEU A 65 18.59 -7.62 -1.57
CA LEU A 65 19.83 -7.56 -0.80
C LEU A 65 20.05 -8.81 0.05
N LEU A 66 19.01 -9.37 0.64
CA LEU A 66 19.06 -10.61 1.40
C LEU A 66 19.44 -11.78 0.51
N ASP A 67 18.80 -11.90 -0.65
CA ASP A 67 19.05 -13.00 -1.60
C ASP A 67 20.49 -12.93 -2.15
N GLU A 68 20.97 -11.73 -2.50
CA GLU A 68 22.36 -11.51 -2.92
C GLU A 68 23.36 -11.94 -1.85
N GLU A 69 23.12 -11.55 -0.59
CA GLU A 69 23.99 -11.92 0.53
C GLU A 69 24.02 -13.44 0.75
N LEU A 70 22.88 -14.11 0.66
CA LEU A 70 22.78 -15.57 0.78
C LEU A 70 23.61 -16.26 -0.32
N VAL A 71 23.50 -15.83 -1.57
CA VAL A 71 24.28 -16.36 -2.70
C VAL A 71 25.78 -16.16 -2.46
N ILE A 72 26.20 -14.97 -1.98
CA ILE A 72 27.59 -14.68 -1.66
C ILE A 72 28.12 -15.65 -0.59
N GLN A 73 27.34 -15.87 0.47
CA GLN A 73 27.78 -16.74 1.57
C GLN A 73 27.78 -18.22 1.17
N GLU A 74 26.82 -18.67 0.35
CA GLU A 74 26.81 -20.04 -0.18
C GLU A 74 28.02 -20.34 -1.06
N GLY A 75 28.50 -19.36 -1.83
CA GLY A 75 29.72 -19.48 -2.64
C GLY A 75 31.03 -19.54 -1.86
N ARG A 76 31.00 -19.20 -0.56
CA ARG A 76 32.20 -19.25 0.32
C ARG A 76 32.43 -20.64 0.89
N GLY A 77 33.69 -20.94 1.21
CA GLY A 77 34.05 -22.18 1.91
C GLY A 77 33.47 -22.21 3.35
N PRO A 78 33.24 -23.41 3.92
CA PRO A 78 32.55 -23.56 5.21
C PRO A 78 33.16 -22.77 6.38
N LEU A 79 34.48 -22.57 6.36
CA LEU A 79 35.24 -21.86 7.41
C LEU A 79 35.22 -20.33 7.25
N SER A 80 34.76 -19.82 6.08
CA SER A 80 34.73 -18.39 5.76
C SER A 80 33.31 -17.84 5.63
N ARG A 81 32.29 -18.68 5.82
CA ARG A 81 30.89 -18.28 5.78
C ARG A 81 30.50 -17.48 7.03
N SER A 82 29.75 -16.39 6.83
CA SER A 82 29.14 -15.62 7.91
C SER A 82 27.75 -15.16 7.51
N PHE A 83 26.74 -15.75 8.07
CA PHE A 83 25.34 -15.38 7.81
C PHE A 83 24.82 -14.23 8.70
N SER A 84 25.69 -13.49 9.38
CA SER A 84 25.27 -12.40 10.28
C SER A 84 24.57 -11.27 9.54
N ALA A 85 25.06 -10.89 8.37
CA ALA A 85 24.42 -9.87 7.52
C ALA A 85 23.05 -10.35 6.99
N ALA A 86 23.00 -11.59 6.48
CA ALA A 86 21.74 -12.20 6.03
C ALA A 86 20.69 -12.28 7.15
N LYS A 87 21.12 -12.63 8.38
CA LYS A 87 20.24 -12.61 9.54
C LYS A 87 19.70 -11.20 9.82
N THR A 88 20.56 -10.19 9.79
CA THR A 88 20.16 -8.79 10.00
C THR A 88 19.18 -8.33 8.93
N TYR A 89 19.44 -8.64 7.65
CA TYR A 89 18.50 -8.30 6.56
C TYR A 89 17.17 -9.02 6.72
N ALA A 90 17.15 -10.29 7.10
CA ALA A 90 15.92 -11.03 7.33
C ALA A 90 15.11 -10.47 8.52
N GLU A 91 15.77 -10.08 9.62
CA GLU A 91 15.12 -9.42 10.76
C GLU A 91 14.51 -8.06 10.35
N GLN A 92 15.24 -7.26 9.58
CA GLN A 92 14.75 -5.98 9.05
C GLN A 92 13.61 -6.19 8.05
N LEU A 93 13.71 -7.17 7.17
CA LEU A 93 12.69 -7.53 6.20
C LEU A 93 11.39 -7.90 6.89
N LYS A 94 11.45 -8.71 7.94
CA LYS A 94 10.28 -9.06 8.75
C LYS A 94 9.61 -7.82 9.34
N VAL A 95 10.37 -6.94 9.99
CA VAL A 95 9.83 -5.71 10.61
C VAL A 95 9.19 -4.80 9.56
N LEU A 96 9.83 -4.66 8.40
CA LEU A 96 9.32 -3.82 7.32
C LEU A 96 8.05 -4.40 6.70
N ALA A 97 7.98 -5.72 6.50
CA ALA A 97 6.79 -6.41 6.00
C ALA A 97 5.62 -6.36 6.98
N ASP A 98 5.87 -6.52 8.30
CA ASP A 98 4.84 -6.32 9.33
C ASP A 98 4.31 -4.88 9.32
N SER A 99 5.21 -3.89 9.10
CA SER A 99 4.84 -2.48 8.93
C SER A 99 3.99 -2.26 7.66
N ALA A 100 4.34 -2.92 6.54
CA ALA A 100 3.57 -2.87 5.30
C ALA A 100 2.16 -3.42 5.49
N THR A 101 2.01 -4.53 6.21
CA THR A 101 0.70 -5.13 6.55
C THR A 101 -0.17 -4.14 7.33
N THR A 102 0.40 -3.49 8.33
CA THR A 102 -0.31 -2.50 9.15
C THR A 102 -0.69 -1.27 8.34
N ALA A 103 0.23 -0.76 7.52
CA ALA A 103 0.00 0.38 6.65
C ALA A 103 -1.05 0.07 5.56
N ALA A 104 -1.06 -1.16 5.04
CA ALA A 104 -2.05 -1.61 4.07
C ALA A 104 -3.48 -1.58 4.64
N ALA A 105 -3.65 -2.05 5.88
CA ALA A 105 -4.94 -1.97 6.57
C ALA A 105 -5.44 -0.53 6.69
N SER A 106 -4.57 0.40 7.11
CA SER A 106 -4.89 1.83 7.20
C SER A 106 -5.16 2.45 5.84
N GLY A 107 -4.34 2.15 4.83
CA GLY A 107 -4.50 2.63 3.45
C GLY A 107 -5.80 2.15 2.82
N ARG A 108 -6.21 0.92 3.11
CA ARG A 108 -7.49 0.36 2.66
C ARG A 108 -8.69 1.12 3.23
N GLU A 109 -8.67 1.48 4.52
CA GLU A 109 -9.74 2.29 5.11
C GLU A 109 -9.79 3.71 4.53
N VAL A 110 -8.63 4.32 4.27
CA VAL A 110 -8.55 5.62 3.57
C VAL A 110 -9.14 5.52 2.16
N ALA A 111 -8.77 4.49 1.40
CA ALA A 111 -9.29 4.25 0.04
C ALA A 111 -10.82 4.02 0.06
N ARG A 112 -11.33 3.28 1.04
CA ARG A 112 -12.76 3.08 1.26
C ARG A 112 -13.50 4.40 1.49
N ALA A 113 -13.00 5.23 2.41
CA ALA A 113 -13.60 6.52 2.71
C ALA A 113 -13.61 7.44 1.48
N GLN A 114 -12.49 7.52 0.75
CA GLN A 114 -12.39 8.29 -0.48
C GLN A 114 -13.34 7.81 -1.57
N ALA A 115 -13.41 6.49 -1.79
CA ALA A 115 -14.35 5.91 -2.77
C ALA A 115 -15.80 6.22 -2.41
N THR A 116 -16.16 6.07 -1.13
CA THR A 116 -17.52 6.39 -0.65
C THR A 116 -17.89 7.85 -0.89
N ASP A 117 -16.98 8.78 -0.59
CA ASP A 117 -17.22 10.22 -0.79
C ASP A 117 -17.38 10.57 -2.27
N LEU A 118 -16.51 10.05 -3.14
CA LEU A 118 -16.59 10.28 -4.60
C LEU A 118 -17.86 9.69 -5.20
N ILE A 119 -18.28 8.51 -4.78
CA ILE A 119 -19.53 7.87 -5.23
C ILE A 119 -20.73 8.71 -4.78
N MET A 120 -20.74 9.22 -3.56
CA MET A 120 -21.79 10.11 -3.08
C MET A 120 -21.89 11.39 -3.95
N GLN A 121 -20.74 12.00 -4.29
CA GLN A 121 -20.70 13.15 -5.20
C GLN A 121 -21.23 12.78 -6.59
N ALA A 122 -20.90 11.60 -7.11
CA ALA A 122 -21.39 11.12 -8.39
C ALA A 122 -22.91 10.90 -8.39
N HIS A 123 -23.49 10.37 -7.31
CA HIS A 123 -24.94 10.25 -7.15
C HIS A 123 -25.64 11.60 -7.09
N VAL A 124 -25.09 12.60 -6.40
CA VAL A 124 -25.61 13.96 -6.39
C VAL A 124 -25.61 14.53 -7.80
N ALA A 125 -24.48 14.42 -8.51
CA ALA A 125 -24.38 14.88 -9.89
C ALA A 125 -25.37 14.15 -10.83
N LEU A 126 -25.56 12.84 -10.66
CA LEU A 126 -26.52 12.06 -11.43
C LEU A 126 -27.95 12.58 -11.24
N THR A 127 -28.33 12.90 -10.01
CA THR A 127 -29.63 13.45 -9.66
C THR A 127 -29.83 14.83 -10.30
N GLU A 128 -28.83 15.71 -10.21
CA GLU A 128 -28.86 17.06 -10.81
C GLU A 128 -29.00 17.00 -12.34
N LEU A 129 -28.14 16.19 -12.99
CA LEU A 129 -28.14 16.03 -14.45
C LEU A 129 -29.43 15.40 -14.95
N GLY A 130 -29.94 14.38 -14.23
CA GLY A 130 -31.23 13.76 -14.53
C GLY A 130 -32.39 14.74 -14.42
N SER A 131 -32.39 15.60 -13.41
CA SER A 131 -33.39 16.65 -13.22
C SER A 131 -33.31 17.71 -14.35
N ALA A 132 -32.09 18.14 -14.70
CA ALA A 132 -31.88 19.09 -15.80
C ALA A 132 -32.31 18.51 -17.15
N TRP A 133 -32.02 17.23 -17.41
CA TRP A 133 -32.51 16.52 -18.59
C TRP A 133 -34.02 16.44 -18.64
N GLY A 134 -34.69 16.08 -17.54
CA GLY A 134 -36.14 15.99 -17.44
C GLY A 134 -36.84 17.34 -17.64
N ALA A 135 -36.18 18.46 -17.35
CA ALA A 135 -36.71 19.81 -17.57
C ALA A 135 -36.65 20.28 -19.05
N LEU A 136 -35.93 19.58 -19.91
CA LEU A 136 -35.84 19.90 -21.33
C LEU A 136 -37.19 19.62 -22.06
N SER A 137 -37.47 20.41 -23.11
CA SER A 137 -38.62 20.16 -23.97
C SER A 137 -38.44 18.88 -24.80
N ALA A 138 -39.51 18.20 -25.14
CA ALA A 138 -39.47 16.99 -25.96
C ALA A 138 -38.76 17.18 -27.33
N PRO A 139 -38.91 18.35 -28.03
CA PRO A 139 -38.11 18.59 -29.23
C PRO A 139 -36.58 18.70 -28.95
N ALA A 140 -36.19 19.32 -27.84
CA ALA A 140 -34.76 19.41 -27.46
C ALA A 140 -34.17 18.03 -27.14
N GLN A 141 -34.92 17.20 -26.43
CA GLN A 141 -34.49 15.81 -26.11
C GLN A 141 -34.37 14.95 -27.37
N ARG A 142 -35.21 15.14 -28.37
CA ARG A 142 -35.20 14.39 -29.65
C ARG A 142 -34.24 14.95 -30.70
N SER A 143 -33.59 16.09 -30.43
CA SER A 143 -32.57 16.61 -31.32
C SER A 143 -31.32 15.70 -31.31
N GLU A 144 -30.50 15.76 -32.35
CA GLU A 144 -29.26 15.01 -32.43
C GLU A 144 -28.38 15.27 -31.20
N ALA A 145 -28.23 16.53 -30.78
CA ALA A 145 -27.50 16.87 -29.56
C ALA A 145 -28.18 16.31 -28.30
N GLY A 146 -29.52 16.23 -28.25
CA GLY A 146 -30.24 15.60 -27.16
C GLY A 146 -29.97 14.11 -27.05
N VAL A 147 -29.98 13.39 -28.17
CA VAL A 147 -29.65 11.95 -28.21
C VAL A 147 -28.24 11.71 -27.72
N THR A 148 -27.29 12.55 -28.11
CA THR A 148 -25.88 12.47 -27.59
C THR A 148 -25.84 12.64 -26.08
N VAL A 149 -26.50 13.66 -25.52
CA VAL A 149 -26.55 13.89 -24.08
C VAL A 149 -27.22 12.73 -23.34
N GLN A 150 -28.27 12.13 -23.90
CA GLN A 150 -28.90 10.96 -23.30
C GLN A 150 -27.95 9.75 -23.25
N THR A 151 -27.19 9.52 -24.32
CA THR A 151 -26.20 8.47 -24.37
C THR A 151 -25.10 8.69 -23.32
N ASP A 152 -24.59 9.92 -23.19
CA ASP A 152 -23.58 10.30 -22.21
C ASP A 152 -24.09 10.19 -20.77
N LEU A 153 -25.38 10.54 -20.52
CA LEU A 153 -26.01 10.34 -19.21
C LEU A 153 -26.14 8.87 -18.85
N SER A 154 -26.50 8.01 -19.83
CA SER A 154 -26.57 6.56 -19.62
C SER A 154 -25.17 6.00 -19.29
N ALA A 155 -24.13 6.41 -20.02
CA ALA A 155 -22.76 6.00 -19.76
C ALA A 155 -22.25 6.51 -18.39
N PHE A 156 -22.66 7.71 -17.97
CA PHE A 156 -22.37 8.21 -16.63
C PHE A 156 -23.05 7.36 -15.54
N GLN A 157 -24.33 7.02 -15.74
CA GLN A 157 -25.09 6.16 -14.82
C GLN A 157 -24.46 4.77 -14.68
N GLU A 158 -24.03 4.17 -15.80
CA GLU A 158 -23.30 2.89 -15.79
C GLU A 158 -21.98 2.98 -15.03
N ALA A 159 -21.22 4.06 -15.21
CA ALA A 159 -19.96 4.26 -14.49
C ALA A 159 -20.17 4.40 -12.97
N VAL A 160 -21.22 5.08 -12.54
CA VAL A 160 -21.61 5.18 -11.12
C VAL A 160 -22.00 3.79 -10.58
N ALA A 161 -22.79 3.03 -11.32
CA ALA A 161 -23.19 1.67 -10.91
C ALA A 161 -22.00 0.71 -10.81
N LEU A 162 -20.99 0.85 -11.70
CA LEU A 162 -19.73 0.10 -11.61
C LEU A 162 -18.95 0.48 -10.34
N ALA A 163 -18.90 1.77 -10.00
CA ALA A 163 -18.25 2.22 -8.77
C ALA A 163 -18.95 1.68 -7.52
N ASP A 164 -20.28 1.70 -7.45
CA ASP A 164 -21.08 1.09 -6.38
C ASP A 164 -20.78 -0.40 -6.22
N SER A 165 -20.78 -1.12 -7.35
CA SER A 165 -20.51 -2.55 -7.38
C SER A 165 -19.09 -2.88 -6.88
N ALA A 166 -18.10 -2.09 -7.29
CA ALA A 166 -16.72 -2.24 -6.84
C ALA A 166 -16.58 -1.95 -5.33
N LEU A 167 -17.26 -0.90 -4.82
CA LEU A 167 -17.30 -0.57 -3.40
C LEU A 167 -17.92 -1.71 -2.58
N ALA A 168 -19.06 -2.24 -3.02
CA ALA A 168 -19.74 -3.36 -2.36
C ALA A 168 -18.90 -4.63 -2.36
N ALA A 169 -18.08 -4.84 -3.39
CA ALA A 169 -17.14 -5.96 -3.50
C ALA A 169 -15.83 -5.76 -2.70
N GLY A 170 -15.66 -4.61 -2.00
CA GLY A 170 -14.45 -4.29 -1.26
C GLY A 170 -13.25 -3.89 -2.12
N ARG A 171 -13.45 -3.65 -3.42
CA ARG A 171 -12.44 -3.20 -4.39
C ARG A 171 -12.35 -1.67 -4.40
N TYR A 172 -11.87 -1.11 -3.30
CA TYR A 172 -11.94 0.34 -3.06
C TYR A 172 -11.13 1.19 -4.03
N ALA A 173 -9.98 0.69 -4.49
CA ALA A 173 -9.18 1.39 -5.49
C ALA A 173 -9.91 1.47 -6.84
N ASP A 174 -10.54 0.38 -7.27
CA ASP A 174 -11.36 0.35 -8.50
C ASP A 174 -12.58 1.26 -8.37
N ALA A 175 -13.26 1.18 -7.23
CA ALA A 175 -14.42 2.03 -6.93
C ALA A 175 -14.08 3.52 -7.01
N ARG A 176 -12.95 3.92 -6.42
CA ARG A 176 -12.43 5.28 -6.49
C ARG A 176 -12.15 5.70 -7.93
N THR A 177 -11.41 4.87 -8.68
CA THR A 177 -11.05 5.17 -10.08
C THR A 177 -12.30 5.33 -10.94
N SER A 178 -13.28 4.42 -10.83
CA SER A 178 -14.53 4.50 -11.58
C SER A 178 -15.35 5.75 -11.22
N ALA A 179 -15.40 6.12 -9.94
CA ALA A 179 -16.11 7.33 -9.51
C ALA A 179 -15.42 8.62 -9.99
N GLU A 180 -14.08 8.69 -9.93
CA GLU A 180 -13.28 9.80 -10.46
C GLU A 180 -13.50 9.96 -11.98
N GLU A 181 -13.57 8.84 -12.70
CA GLU A 181 -13.80 8.82 -14.14
C GLU A 181 -15.21 9.28 -14.51
N ALA A 182 -16.19 8.86 -13.73
CA ALA A 182 -17.57 9.36 -13.87
C ALA A 182 -17.62 10.88 -13.64
N LEU A 183 -17.07 11.37 -12.52
CA LEU A 183 -17.10 12.79 -12.17
C LEU A 183 -16.39 13.70 -13.20
N ARG A 184 -15.33 13.23 -13.86
CA ARG A 184 -14.67 14.00 -14.93
C ARG A 184 -15.61 14.36 -16.10
N ARG A 185 -16.68 13.60 -16.32
CA ARG A 185 -17.65 13.83 -17.40
C ARG A 185 -18.73 14.84 -17.04
N VAL A 186 -18.91 15.14 -15.75
CA VAL A 186 -20.03 15.94 -15.24
C VAL A 186 -20.04 17.36 -15.84
N GLU A 187 -18.90 18.03 -15.93
CA GLU A 187 -18.84 19.41 -16.44
C GLU A 187 -19.21 19.48 -17.94
N GLY A 188 -18.77 18.50 -18.74
CA GLY A 188 -19.17 18.41 -20.15
C GLY A 188 -20.68 18.18 -20.32
N LEU A 189 -21.25 17.30 -19.49
CA LEU A 189 -22.70 17.04 -19.49
C LEU A 189 -23.51 18.28 -19.07
N ARG A 190 -23.07 19.00 -18.02
CA ARG A 190 -23.68 20.25 -17.59
C ARG A 190 -23.68 21.28 -18.72
N ALA A 191 -22.53 21.49 -19.37
CA ALA A 191 -22.42 22.44 -20.50
C ALA A 191 -23.35 22.07 -21.66
N SER A 192 -23.43 20.78 -22.00
CA SER A 192 -24.31 20.29 -23.06
C SER A 192 -25.81 20.50 -22.74
N LEU A 193 -26.22 20.24 -21.50
CA LEU A 193 -27.60 20.48 -21.04
C LEU A 193 -27.96 21.96 -21.05
N VAL A 194 -27.06 22.86 -20.64
CA VAL A 194 -27.25 24.32 -20.74
C VAL A 194 -27.40 24.75 -22.20
N GLY A 195 -26.56 24.23 -23.10
CA GLY A 195 -26.66 24.49 -24.54
C GLY A 195 -28.00 24.09 -25.15
N LEU A 196 -28.56 22.95 -24.72
CA LEU A 196 -29.88 22.49 -25.15
C LEU A 196 -31.04 23.37 -24.60
N SER A 197 -30.90 23.87 -23.37
CA SER A 197 -31.91 24.74 -22.76
C SER A 197 -31.91 26.14 -23.34
N GLY A 198 -30.74 26.67 -23.73
CA GLY A 198 -30.56 28.03 -24.26
C GLY A 198 -31.10 28.23 -25.69
N ARG A 199 -31.12 27.19 -26.52
CA ARG A 199 -31.68 27.23 -27.89
C ARG A 199 -33.20 27.55 -27.97
N ARG A 200 -33.85 27.68 -26.82
CA ARG A 200 -35.27 27.99 -26.69
C ARG A 200 -35.57 29.50 -26.78
N ARG A 201 -34.60 30.39 -26.74
CA ARG A 201 -34.77 31.87 -26.63
C ARG A 201 -34.43 32.63 -27.90
N GLY A 202 -34.17 31.99 -28.97
CA GLY A 202 -33.97 32.57 -30.31
C GLY A 202 -34.97 32.01 -31.32
#